data_342a5e5dc0a66d8f506e97d0611140ca
#
_entry.id   342a5e5dc0a66d8f506e97d0611140ca
#
_cell.length_a   1.000
_cell.length_b   1.000
_cell.length_c   1.000
_cell.angle_alpha   90.00
_cell.angle_beta   90.00
_cell.angle_gamma   90.00
#
_symmetry.space_group_name_H-M   'P 1'
#
loop_
_entity.id
_entity.type
_entity.pdbx_description
1 polymer ?
#
loop_
_entity_poly.entity_id
_entity_poly.type
_entity_poly.pdbx_seq_one_letter_code
_entity_poly.pdbx_strand_id
1 'polypeptide(L)'
;SPNVRSSSAICQVRSASDFGPERSAVTTIASAVASDAMAPVPPVEAAPVSVSAPVVAEPPVAQPVVHQSMAARPVSSNFVAINRERLAAHNFIVPDGPVTGLSEEFRIVKRQLLLAARGGKGFDPLPHGERILICSANPDEGKTYCAINLALSMASEKDNRVLLVDADFAKPSVLSTLGIEKHRGFMDALADPDCDVESLVLQTDIDGLSILPAGSQTNQDTEYLAASRSAEIIDQLTRNDPARIIIFDSPPALAASPASVLALHVGQTLMIVHADVTNESALRDALSLLSGCENI
;
A
#
# COMPACT_ATOMS: atom_id res chain seq x y z
N SER A 1 -7.16 -10.77 -40.18
CA SER A 1 -6.94 -9.70 -39.20
C SER A 1 -7.63 -10.07 -37.90
N PRO A 2 -6.94 -10.34 -36.79
CA PRO A 2 -7.57 -10.52 -35.50
C PRO A 2 -7.67 -9.16 -34.79
N ASN A 3 -8.87 -8.85 -34.35
CA ASN A 3 -9.24 -7.72 -33.52
C ASN A 3 -8.54 -7.82 -32.16
N VAL A 4 -7.58 -6.94 -31.89
CA VAL A 4 -7.02 -6.72 -30.57
C VAL A 4 -8.05 -5.89 -29.77
N ARG A 5 -8.77 -6.53 -28.88
CA ARG A 5 -9.57 -5.83 -27.87
C ARG A 5 -8.63 -5.34 -26.78
N SER A 6 -8.48 -4.04 -26.66
CA SER A 6 -7.87 -3.40 -25.50
C SER A 6 -8.75 -3.70 -24.27
N SER A 7 -8.25 -4.53 -23.35
CA SER A 7 -8.90 -4.74 -22.05
C SER A 7 -8.55 -3.56 -21.16
N SER A 8 -9.40 -2.55 -21.13
CA SER A 8 -9.38 -1.55 -20.06
C SER A 8 -9.88 -2.24 -18.79
N ALA A 9 -9.06 -2.24 -17.74
CA ALA A 9 -9.44 -2.70 -16.42
C ALA A 9 -10.56 -1.78 -15.90
N ILE A 10 -11.75 -2.34 -15.69
CA ILE A 10 -12.88 -1.63 -15.10
C ILE A 10 -12.87 -1.96 -13.61
N CYS A 11 -12.55 -0.96 -12.78
CA CYS A 11 -12.79 -1.02 -11.35
C CYS A 11 -14.31 -0.98 -11.12
N GLN A 12 -14.94 -2.11 -10.83
CA GLN A 12 -16.34 -2.15 -10.41
C GLN A 12 -16.43 -2.19 -8.89
N VAL A 13 -16.86 -1.07 -8.33
CA VAL A 13 -17.29 -1.02 -6.93
C VAL A 13 -18.73 -1.55 -6.89
N ARG A 14 -18.92 -2.75 -6.38
CA ARG A 14 -20.27 -3.28 -6.10
C ARG A 14 -20.59 -3.06 -4.63
N SER A 15 -21.76 -2.50 -4.37
CA SER A 15 -22.26 -2.32 -3.01
C SER A 15 -22.83 -3.63 -2.47
N ALA A 16 -22.84 -3.78 -1.16
CA ALA A 16 -23.36 -4.95 -0.44
C ALA A 16 -24.82 -5.32 -0.76
N SER A 17 -25.57 -4.42 -1.39
CA SER A 17 -26.94 -4.66 -1.83
C SER A 17 -27.09 -5.74 -2.91
N ASP A 18 -26.00 -6.10 -3.59
CA ASP A 18 -26.04 -7.08 -4.69
C ASP A 18 -25.92 -8.54 -4.19
N PHE A 19 -25.66 -8.76 -2.89
CA PHE A 19 -25.41 -10.09 -2.32
C PHE A 19 -26.37 -10.53 -1.20
N GLY A 20 -27.50 -9.84 -1.00
CA GLY A 20 -28.51 -10.19 0.02
C GLY A 20 -28.31 -9.45 1.35
N PRO A 21 -29.25 -9.55 2.32
CA PRO A 21 -29.34 -8.63 3.45
C PRO A 21 -28.34 -8.86 4.61
N GLU A 22 -27.29 -9.65 4.43
CA GLU A 22 -26.27 -9.87 5.45
C GLU A 22 -24.89 -9.37 5.00
N ARG A 23 -24.58 -8.13 5.45
CA ARG A 23 -23.27 -7.56 5.83
C ARG A 23 -22.11 -7.57 4.83
N SER A 24 -21.53 -6.39 4.67
CA SER A 24 -20.19 -6.04 4.13
C SER A 24 -20.15 -5.43 2.73
N ALA A 25 -19.55 -4.25 2.66
CA ALA A 25 -19.20 -3.62 1.39
C ALA A 25 -18.01 -4.35 0.76
N VAL A 26 -18.22 -5.05 -0.34
CA VAL A 26 -17.13 -5.68 -1.10
C VAL A 26 -16.63 -4.70 -2.17
N THR A 27 -15.39 -4.26 -2.04
CA THR A 27 -14.71 -3.43 -3.05
C THR A 27 -13.73 -4.30 -3.84
N THR A 28 -13.93 -4.42 -5.14
CA THR A 28 -13.07 -5.21 -6.03
C THR A 28 -12.13 -4.29 -6.80
N ILE A 29 -10.83 -4.54 -6.73
CA ILE A 29 -9.82 -3.93 -7.59
C ILE A 29 -9.32 -4.98 -8.57
N ALA A 30 -9.48 -4.72 -9.87
CA ALA A 30 -8.91 -5.55 -10.91
C ALA A 30 -7.58 -4.95 -11.38
N SER A 31 -6.46 -5.67 -11.20
CA SER A 31 -5.16 -5.30 -11.75
C SER A 31 -4.95 -6.02 -13.07
N ALA A 32 -4.83 -5.26 -14.17
CA ALA A 32 -4.37 -5.77 -15.45
C ALA A 32 -2.88 -5.44 -15.63
N VAL A 33 -2.02 -6.44 -15.51
CA VAL A 33 -0.61 -6.32 -15.93
C VAL A 33 -0.56 -6.49 -17.44
N ALA A 34 -0.48 -5.38 -18.17
CA ALA A 34 -0.24 -5.41 -19.62
C ALA A 34 1.26 -5.58 -19.87
N SER A 35 1.64 -6.75 -20.39
CA SER A 35 2.92 -6.95 -21.06
C SER A 35 2.80 -6.37 -22.46
N ASP A 36 3.37 -5.20 -22.72
CA ASP A 36 3.42 -4.63 -24.05
C ASP A 36 4.86 -4.43 -24.53
N ALA A 37 5.19 -5.14 -25.58
CA ALA A 37 6.47 -5.05 -26.26
C ALA A 37 6.49 -3.79 -27.14
N MET A 38 7.46 -2.92 -26.90
CA MET A 38 7.68 -1.66 -27.57
C MET A 38 8.18 -1.85 -29.01
N ALA A 39 7.47 -1.30 -30.00
CA ALA A 39 7.95 -1.08 -31.36
C ALA A 39 8.52 0.35 -31.49
N PRO A 40 9.60 0.57 -32.25
CA PRO A 40 10.29 1.87 -32.30
C PRO A 40 9.60 2.87 -33.23
N VAL A 41 9.51 4.14 -32.77
CA VAL A 41 9.02 5.30 -33.53
C VAL A 41 10.19 5.93 -34.31
N PRO A 42 10.04 6.29 -35.59
CA PRO A 42 11.07 6.95 -36.37
C PRO A 42 11.21 8.45 -36.03
N PRO A 43 12.38 9.06 -36.22
CA PRO A 43 12.66 10.44 -35.86
C PRO A 43 12.04 11.44 -36.82
N VAL A 44 11.45 12.51 -36.29
CA VAL A 44 10.98 13.68 -37.04
C VAL A 44 12.07 14.74 -37.00
N GLU A 45 12.51 15.15 -38.20
CA GLU A 45 13.50 16.16 -38.49
C GLU A 45 12.92 17.58 -38.28
N ALA A 46 13.56 18.40 -37.45
CA ALA A 46 13.14 19.78 -37.17
C ALA A 46 14.04 20.76 -37.96
N ALA A 47 13.41 21.59 -38.78
CA ALA A 47 14.04 22.71 -39.47
C ALA A 47 14.14 23.96 -38.57
N PRO A 48 15.17 24.82 -38.71
CA PRO A 48 15.40 25.94 -37.83
C PRO A 48 14.60 27.19 -38.23
N VAL A 49 13.95 27.82 -37.27
CA VAL A 49 13.38 29.17 -37.42
C VAL A 49 14.17 30.13 -36.56
N SER A 50 14.85 31.08 -37.22
CA SER A 50 15.54 32.20 -36.58
C SER A 50 14.58 33.34 -36.36
N VAL A 51 14.44 33.82 -35.11
CA VAL A 51 13.80 35.10 -34.81
C VAL A 51 14.66 35.90 -33.84
N SER A 52 15.01 37.08 -34.28
CA SER A 52 15.80 38.10 -33.58
C SER A 52 15.13 38.67 -32.35
N ALA A 53 15.91 38.89 -31.29
CA ALA A 53 15.52 39.45 -30.03
C ALA A 53 15.39 40.99 -30.07
N PRO A 54 14.50 41.61 -29.28
CA PRO A 54 14.69 42.97 -28.81
C PRO A 54 15.27 42.98 -27.38
N VAL A 55 16.21 43.89 -27.20
CA VAL A 55 16.87 44.25 -25.96
C VAL A 55 15.83 44.95 -25.04
N VAL A 56 15.66 44.47 -23.83
CA VAL A 56 14.94 45.14 -22.75
C VAL A 56 15.80 45.17 -21.49
N ALA A 57 15.82 46.35 -20.86
CA ALA A 57 16.67 46.77 -19.76
C ALA A 57 16.53 45.92 -18.49
N GLU A 58 17.66 45.76 -17.78
CA GLU A 58 17.76 45.09 -16.46
C GLU A 58 16.98 45.85 -15.38
N PRO A 59 16.20 45.12 -14.54
CA PRO A 59 15.76 45.65 -13.24
C PRO A 59 16.79 45.31 -12.14
N PRO A 60 16.77 46.04 -11.01
CA PRO A 60 17.85 46.05 -10.03
C PRO A 60 17.98 44.73 -9.25
N VAL A 61 19.24 44.41 -8.95
CA VAL A 61 19.70 43.24 -8.19
C VAL A 61 19.02 43.19 -6.82
N ALA A 62 18.15 42.20 -6.64
CA ALA A 62 17.64 41.85 -5.32
C ALA A 62 18.70 41.00 -4.57
N GLN A 63 18.96 41.42 -3.31
CA GLN A 63 19.89 40.72 -2.43
C GLN A 63 19.44 39.27 -2.18
N PRO A 64 20.37 38.30 -2.04
CA PRO A 64 20.01 36.93 -1.80
C PRO A 64 19.34 36.77 -0.44
N VAL A 65 18.08 36.32 -0.44
CA VAL A 65 17.39 35.87 0.76
C VAL A 65 18.10 34.58 1.17
N VAL A 66 18.81 34.64 2.29
CA VAL A 66 19.41 33.46 2.94
C VAL A 66 18.26 32.54 3.35
N HIS A 67 18.00 31.51 2.54
CA HIS A 67 17.18 30.39 2.97
C HIS A 67 17.90 29.75 4.16
N GLN A 68 17.36 29.96 5.36
CA GLN A 68 17.77 29.17 6.51
C GLN A 68 17.60 27.69 6.14
N SER A 69 18.73 27.00 6.02
CA SER A 69 18.80 25.55 5.89
C SER A 69 17.94 24.96 7.00
N MET A 70 16.86 24.28 6.59
CA MET A 70 16.13 23.41 7.50
C MET A 70 17.15 22.46 8.12
N ALA A 71 17.27 22.54 9.44
CA ALA A 71 18.15 21.67 10.22
C ALA A 71 17.87 20.21 9.77
N ALA A 72 18.92 19.55 9.31
CA ALA A 72 18.89 18.14 8.96
C ALA A 72 18.30 17.38 10.16
N ARG A 73 17.15 16.72 9.99
CA ARG A 73 16.65 15.75 10.98
C ARG A 73 17.77 14.77 11.27
N PRO A 74 18.03 14.40 12.54
CA PRO A 74 19.00 13.38 12.84
C PRO A 74 18.62 12.14 12.02
N VAL A 75 19.54 11.65 11.20
CA VAL A 75 19.37 10.42 10.43
C VAL A 75 19.30 9.31 11.46
N SER A 76 18.09 8.89 11.85
CA SER A 76 17.90 7.70 12.65
C SER A 76 18.44 6.52 11.85
N SER A 77 19.04 5.53 12.52
CA SER A 77 19.54 4.30 11.89
C SER A 77 18.46 3.55 11.06
N ASN A 78 17.20 3.96 11.18
CA ASN A 78 16.02 3.36 10.58
C ASN A 78 15.40 4.23 9.46
N PHE A 79 16.19 5.09 8.83
CA PHE A 79 15.72 5.88 7.68
C PHE A 79 16.12 5.22 6.37
N VAL A 80 15.16 5.09 5.44
CA VAL A 80 15.36 4.49 4.12
C VAL A 80 14.80 5.40 3.03
N ALA A 81 15.52 5.49 1.90
CA ALA A 81 15.04 6.21 0.73
C ALA A 81 14.38 5.25 -0.26
N ILE A 82 13.22 5.60 -0.77
CA ILE A 82 12.49 4.82 -1.77
C ILE A 82 12.85 5.32 -3.17
N ASN A 83 13.30 4.41 -4.03
CA ASN A 83 13.70 4.74 -5.40
C ASN A 83 12.48 5.01 -6.28
N ARG A 84 12.26 6.30 -6.67
CA ARG A 84 11.14 6.75 -7.52
C ARG A 84 11.20 6.17 -8.94
N GLU A 85 12.40 6.00 -9.49
CA GLU A 85 12.59 5.41 -10.83
C GLU A 85 12.13 3.95 -10.83
N ARG A 86 12.43 3.21 -9.75
CA ARG A 86 11.98 1.83 -9.57
C ARG A 86 10.46 1.77 -9.44
N LEU A 87 9.83 2.68 -8.69
CA LEU A 87 8.37 2.77 -8.61
C LEU A 87 7.77 2.96 -10.01
N ALA A 88 8.28 3.91 -10.78
CA ALA A 88 7.80 4.18 -12.13
C ALA A 88 8.01 2.99 -13.08
N ALA A 89 9.18 2.34 -13.03
CA ALA A 89 9.50 1.20 -13.89
C ALA A 89 8.60 -0.03 -13.64
N HIS A 90 8.04 -0.15 -12.43
CA HIS A 90 7.14 -1.25 -12.05
C HIS A 90 5.67 -0.80 -11.96
N ASN A 91 5.32 0.33 -12.56
CA ASN A 91 3.97 0.89 -12.59
C ASN A 91 3.34 1.12 -11.20
N PHE A 92 4.14 1.49 -10.20
CA PHE A 92 3.63 1.96 -8.92
C PHE A 92 3.25 3.44 -8.99
N ILE A 93 2.40 3.87 -8.07
CA ILE A 93 2.14 5.30 -7.83
C ILE A 93 3.46 5.95 -7.39
N VAL A 94 3.85 7.02 -8.10
CA VAL A 94 5.04 7.80 -7.75
C VAL A 94 4.59 9.02 -6.95
N PRO A 95 5.03 9.19 -5.71
CA PRO A 95 4.75 10.41 -4.93
C PRO A 95 5.25 11.64 -5.69
N ASP A 96 4.44 12.70 -5.68
CA ASP A 96 4.68 13.96 -6.42
C ASP A 96 4.76 13.81 -7.95
N GLY A 97 4.43 12.62 -8.46
CA GLY A 97 4.36 12.34 -9.89
C GLY A 97 3.02 12.79 -10.53
N PRO A 98 2.90 12.60 -11.86
CA PRO A 98 1.66 12.93 -12.56
C PRO A 98 0.51 12.04 -12.09
N VAL A 99 -0.70 12.59 -12.12
CA VAL A 99 -1.92 11.82 -11.86
C VAL A 99 -2.13 10.82 -13.00
N THR A 100 -2.20 9.54 -12.66
CA THR A 100 -2.42 8.43 -13.59
C THR A 100 -3.79 7.80 -13.35
N GLY A 101 -4.30 6.99 -14.30
CA GLY A 101 -5.51 6.18 -14.09
C GLY A 101 -5.42 5.32 -12.83
N LEU A 102 -4.27 4.70 -12.59
CA LEU A 102 -4.00 3.91 -11.38
C LEU A 102 -4.15 4.75 -10.11
N SER A 103 -3.59 5.95 -10.08
CA SER A 103 -3.69 6.83 -8.90
C SER A 103 -5.14 7.25 -8.61
N GLU A 104 -5.98 7.42 -9.64
CA GLU A 104 -7.41 7.70 -9.47
C GLU A 104 -8.18 6.49 -8.94
N GLU A 105 -7.90 5.27 -9.42
CA GLU A 105 -8.52 4.05 -8.91
C GLU A 105 -8.20 3.86 -7.41
N PHE A 106 -6.94 4.00 -7.02
CA PHE A 106 -6.56 3.92 -5.60
C PHE A 106 -7.13 5.08 -4.78
N ARG A 107 -7.37 6.26 -5.36
CA ARG A 107 -8.04 7.36 -4.68
C ARG A 107 -9.47 7.02 -4.26
N ILE A 108 -10.20 6.29 -5.11
CA ILE A 108 -11.56 5.84 -4.80
C ILE A 108 -11.53 4.85 -3.63
N VAL A 109 -10.66 3.85 -3.71
CA VAL A 109 -10.53 2.80 -2.68
C VAL A 109 -10.09 3.37 -1.34
N LYS A 110 -9.00 4.17 -1.32
CA LYS A 110 -8.52 4.77 -0.07
C LYS A 110 -9.58 5.61 0.62
N ARG A 111 -10.40 6.35 -0.17
CA ARG A 111 -11.45 7.20 0.40
C ARG A 111 -12.49 6.37 1.15
N GLN A 112 -12.87 5.21 0.65
CA GLN A 112 -13.81 4.30 1.32
C GLN A 112 -13.19 3.74 2.59
N LEU A 113 -11.94 3.27 2.54
CA LEU A 113 -11.24 2.73 3.69
C LEU A 113 -11.01 3.79 4.80
N LEU A 114 -10.60 5.01 4.41
CA LEU A 114 -10.43 6.11 5.37
C LEU A 114 -11.76 6.55 5.99
N LEU A 115 -12.85 6.50 5.22
CA LEU A 115 -14.18 6.80 5.73
C LEU A 115 -14.63 5.76 6.75
N ALA A 116 -14.40 4.49 6.47
CA ALA A 116 -14.66 3.40 7.41
C ALA A 116 -13.79 3.50 8.68
N ALA A 117 -12.51 3.89 8.53
CA ALA A 117 -11.58 4.06 9.65
C ALA A 117 -11.92 5.25 10.56
N ARG A 118 -12.39 6.37 9.99
CA ARG A 118 -12.56 7.65 10.72
C ARG A 118 -14.00 8.05 10.95
N GLY A 119 -14.93 7.31 10.37
CA GLY A 119 -16.34 7.69 10.33
C GLY A 119 -16.62 8.88 9.41
N GLY A 120 -17.85 9.36 9.39
CA GLY A 120 -18.30 10.46 8.58
C GLY A 120 -19.65 11.00 8.98
N LYS A 121 -20.23 11.90 8.17
CA LYS A 121 -21.57 12.41 8.45
C LYS A 121 -22.59 11.27 8.37
N GLY A 122 -23.07 10.82 9.54
CA GLY A 122 -24.15 9.83 9.65
C GLY A 122 -23.71 8.40 9.88
N PHE A 123 -22.43 8.13 10.09
CA PHE A 123 -21.93 6.83 10.53
C PHE A 123 -20.67 6.95 11.38
N ASP A 124 -20.60 6.07 12.37
CA ASP A 124 -19.46 5.97 13.28
C ASP A 124 -18.30 5.23 12.63
N PRO A 125 -17.05 5.48 13.06
CA PRO A 125 -15.91 4.70 12.62
C PRO A 125 -16.06 3.24 13.00
N LEU A 126 -15.54 2.34 12.14
CA LEU A 126 -15.49 0.93 12.46
C LEU A 126 -14.54 0.66 13.64
N PRO A 127 -14.86 -0.27 14.53
CA PRO A 127 -13.89 -0.75 15.52
C PRO A 127 -12.63 -1.24 14.83
N HIS A 128 -11.46 -0.73 15.25
CA HIS A 128 -10.16 -1.02 14.62
C HIS A 128 -10.10 -0.72 13.11
N GLY A 129 -10.95 0.18 12.62
CA GLY A 129 -11.01 0.53 11.19
C GLY A 129 -9.71 1.12 10.63
N GLU A 130 -8.80 1.60 11.48
CA GLU A 130 -7.46 2.05 11.13
C GLU A 130 -6.50 0.91 10.76
N ARG A 131 -6.88 -0.35 11.01
CA ARG A 131 -6.11 -1.57 10.73
C ARG A 131 -6.74 -2.27 9.52
N ILE A 132 -6.00 -2.34 8.43
CA ILE A 132 -6.47 -2.83 7.13
C ILE A 132 -5.61 -4.03 6.74
N LEU A 133 -6.23 -5.18 6.51
CA LEU A 133 -5.59 -6.39 5.98
C LEU A 133 -5.74 -6.42 4.46
N ILE A 134 -4.64 -6.59 3.74
CA ILE A 134 -4.66 -6.87 2.30
C ILE A 134 -4.44 -8.37 2.11
N CYS A 135 -5.42 -9.05 1.53
CA CYS A 135 -5.38 -10.49 1.34
C CYS A 135 -5.91 -10.89 -0.04
N SER A 136 -5.66 -12.11 -0.46
CA SER A 136 -6.23 -12.72 -1.66
C SER A 136 -6.50 -14.21 -1.42
N ALA A 137 -7.24 -14.87 -2.31
CA ALA A 137 -7.46 -16.30 -2.22
C ALA A 137 -6.17 -17.08 -2.50
N ASN A 138 -5.47 -16.75 -3.60
CA ASN A 138 -4.33 -17.52 -4.09
C ASN A 138 -3.05 -16.68 -4.14
N PRO A 139 -1.88 -17.31 -4.29
CA PRO A 139 -0.62 -16.61 -4.56
C PRO A 139 -0.69 -15.81 -5.87
N ASP A 140 0.16 -14.79 -5.97
CA ASP A 140 0.41 -13.98 -7.17
C ASP A 140 -0.81 -13.25 -7.74
N GLU A 141 -1.84 -12.98 -6.91
CA GLU A 141 -3.03 -12.17 -7.26
C GLU A 141 -2.83 -10.65 -7.07
N GLY A 142 -1.61 -10.20 -6.74
CA GLY A 142 -1.26 -8.78 -6.70
C GLY A 142 -1.41 -8.11 -5.33
N LYS A 143 -1.49 -8.85 -4.21
CA LYS A 143 -1.61 -8.32 -2.84
C LYS A 143 -0.58 -7.24 -2.53
N THR A 144 0.71 -7.59 -2.59
CA THR A 144 1.81 -6.66 -2.29
C THR A 144 1.80 -5.44 -3.20
N TYR A 145 1.47 -5.62 -4.49
CA TYR A 145 1.30 -4.50 -5.41
C TYR A 145 0.19 -3.56 -4.95
N CYS A 146 -0.95 -4.10 -4.56
CA CYS A 146 -2.08 -3.31 -4.05
C CYS A 146 -1.76 -2.66 -2.69
N ALA A 147 -1.10 -3.37 -1.78
CA ALA A 147 -0.72 -2.86 -0.47
C ALA A 147 0.24 -1.65 -0.58
N ILE A 148 1.27 -1.76 -1.42
CA ILE A 148 2.22 -0.67 -1.65
C ILE A 148 1.52 0.53 -2.31
N ASN A 149 0.73 0.33 -3.37
CA ASN A 149 0.02 1.42 -4.04
C ASN A 149 -1.00 2.11 -3.13
N LEU A 150 -1.72 1.34 -2.31
CA LEU A 150 -2.65 1.89 -1.33
C LEU A 150 -1.90 2.74 -0.29
N ALA A 151 -0.77 2.23 0.24
CA ALA A 151 0.05 2.96 1.19
C ALA A 151 0.60 4.27 0.60
N LEU A 152 1.13 4.24 -0.62
CA LEU A 152 1.60 5.42 -1.34
C LEU A 152 0.46 6.43 -1.60
N SER A 153 -0.71 5.93 -2.03
CA SER A 153 -1.89 6.77 -2.25
C SER A 153 -2.41 7.42 -0.97
N MET A 154 -2.41 6.71 0.16
CA MET A 154 -2.83 7.26 1.46
C MET A 154 -1.81 8.26 2.01
N ALA A 155 -0.52 7.96 1.93
CA ALA A 155 0.56 8.83 2.40
C ALA A 155 0.66 10.15 1.62
N SER A 156 0.13 10.21 0.38
CA SER A 156 0.07 11.47 -0.39
C SER A 156 -0.83 12.55 0.22
N GLU A 157 -1.67 12.20 1.19
CA GLU A 157 -2.47 13.17 1.94
C GLU A 157 -1.74 13.60 3.21
N LYS A 158 -1.54 14.91 3.38
CA LYS A 158 -0.70 15.49 4.44
C LYS A 158 -1.11 15.12 5.87
N ASP A 159 -2.39 14.80 6.07
CA ASP A 159 -2.94 14.47 7.39
C ASP A 159 -2.91 12.97 7.70
N ASN A 160 -2.42 12.15 6.75
CA ASN A 160 -2.35 10.70 6.92
C ASN A 160 -0.94 10.27 7.34
N ARG A 161 -0.90 9.36 8.30
CA ARG A 161 0.28 8.57 8.63
C ARG A 161 -0.03 7.12 8.34
N VAL A 162 0.82 6.50 7.55
CA VAL A 162 0.63 5.13 7.07
C VAL A 162 1.81 4.28 7.50
N LEU A 163 1.51 3.15 8.10
CA LEU A 163 2.46 2.10 8.37
C LEU A 163 2.13 0.90 7.48
N LEU A 164 3.01 0.61 6.53
CA LEU A 164 2.92 -0.61 5.73
C LEU A 164 3.69 -1.72 6.43
N VAL A 165 3.00 -2.78 6.81
CA VAL A 165 3.55 -3.95 7.50
C VAL A 165 3.64 -5.11 6.53
N ASP A 166 4.84 -5.64 6.31
CA ASP A 166 5.03 -6.90 5.59
C ASP A 166 4.75 -8.06 6.53
N ALA A 167 3.62 -8.71 6.38
CA ALA A 167 3.17 -9.83 7.19
C ALA A 167 3.12 -11.15 6.40
N ASP A 168 3.65 -11.17 5.17
CA ASP A 168 3.92 -12.42 4.43
C ASP A 168 5.30 -12.98 4.81
N PHE A 169 5.38 -13.61 5.97
CA PHE A 169 6.64 -14.13 6.51
C PHE A 169 7.23 -15.27 5.67
N ALA A 170 6.41 -16.01 4.93
CA ALA A 170 6.86 -17.08 4.06
C ALA A 170 7.57 -16.53 2.81
N LYS A 171 7.03 -15.45 2.23
CA LYS A 171 7.58 -14.82 1.01
C LYS A 171 7.59 -13.29 1.13
N PRO A 172 8.37 -12.73 2.09
CA PRO A 172 8.39 -11.28 2.29
C PRO A 172 8.84 -10.57 1.01
N SER A 173 8.09 -9.57 0.59
CA SER A 173 8.33 -8.95 -0.72
C SER A 173 8.24 -7.43 -0.74
N VAL A 174 7.75 -6.77 0.32
CA VAL A 174 7.63 -5.31 0.37
C VAL A 174 8.97 -4.62 0.20
N LEU A 175 9.99 -4.97 1.01
CA LEU A 175 11.30 -4.32 0.94
C LEU A 175 11.98 -4.56 -0.41
N SER A 176 11.99 -5.81 -0.90
CA SER A 176 12.62 -6.14 -2.19
C SER A 176 11.93 -5.44 -3.37
N THR A 177 10.61 -5.28 -3.32
CA THR A 177 9.83 -4.55 -4.32
C THR A 177 10.20 -3.07 -4.33
N LEU A 178 10.36 -2.46 -3.16
CA LEU A 178 10.76 -1.06 -3.01
C LEU A 178 12.29 -0.82 -3.23
N GLY A 179 13.07 -1.89 -3.38
CA GLY A 179 14.52 -1.80 -3.57
C GLY A 179 15.28 -1.49 -2.28
N ILE A 180 14.72 -1.86 -1.14
CA ILE A 180 15.30 -1.68 0.20
C ILE A 180 15.95 -3.01 0.64
N GLU A 181 17.08 -2.92 1.32
CA GLU A 181 17.77 -4.07 1.90
C GLU A 181 16.96 -4.71 3.04
N LYS A 182 17.32 -5.93 3.42
CA LYS A 182 16.65 -6.64 4.52
C LYS A 182 16.94 -5.96 5.86
N HIS A 183 15.91 -5.85 6.68
CA HIS A 183 15.94 -5.31 8.04
C HIS A 183 15.25 -6.26 9.00
N ARG A 184 15.54 -6.10 10.30
CA ARG A 184 14.71 -6.67 11.38
C ARG A 184 13.30 -6.10 11.27
N GLY A 185 12.28 -6.84 11.74
CA GLY A 185 10.91 -6.42 11.56
C GLY A 185 9.92 -7.10 12.49
N PHE A 186 8.72 -7.29 12.01
CA PHE A 186 7.57 -7.71 12.80
C PHE A 186 7.79 -9.07 13.48
N MET A 187 8.35 -10.07 12.77
CA MET A 187 8.65 -11.38 13.34
C MET A 187 9.69 -11.30 14.46
N ASP A 188 10.68 -10.41 14.33
CA ASP A 188 11.68 -10.24 15.39
C ASP A 188 11.07 -9.65 16.68
N ALA A 189 10.06 -8.75 16.56
CA ALA A 189 9.32 -8.23 17.68
C ALA A 189 8.38 -9.26 18.32
N LEU A 190 7.82 -10.16 17.51
CA LEU A 190 6.99 -11.27 18.00
C LEU A 190 7.81 -12.30 18.78
N ALA A 191 9.04 -12.58 18.33
CA ALA A 191 9.91 -13.59 18.92
C ALA A 191 10.64 -13.09 20.19
N ASP A 192 10.84 -11.78 20.32
CA ASP A 192 11.57 -11.15 21.43
C ASP A 192 10.63 -10.29 22.29
N PRO A 193 10.25 -10.76 23.50
CA PRO A 193 9.35 -10.01 24.39
C PRO A 193 9.87 -8.63 24.82
N ASP A 194 11.19 -8.46 24.85
CA ASP A 194 11.83 -7.20 25.27
C ASP A 194 12.02 -6.23 24.09
N CYS A 195 11.70 -6.65 22.88
CA CYS A 195 11.83 -5.83 21.69
C CYS A 195 10.69 -4.79 21.58
N ASP A 196 11.08 -3.51 21.52
CA ASP A 196 10.15 -2.44 21.16
C ASP A 196 9.92 -2.42 19.63
N VAL A 197 8.71 -2.75 19.20
CA VAL A 197 8.35 -2.81 17.78
C VAL A 197 8.54 -1.48 17.04
N GLU A 198 8.35 -0.34 17.71
CA GLU A 198 8.56 0.98 17.10
C GLU A 198 10.03 1.21 16.72
N SER A 199 10.95 0.59 17.44
CA SER A 199 12.37 0.64 17.09
C SER A 199 12.72 -0.06 15.79
N LEU A 200 11.84 -0.92 15.27
CA LEU A 200 12.00 -1.65 14.02
C LEU A 200 11.29 -0.98 12.83
N VAL A 201 10.48 0.05 13.09
CA VAL A 201 9.78 0.81 12.04
C VAL A 201 10.76 1.66 11.25
N LEU A 202 10.84 1.42 9.95
CA LEU A 202 11.64 2.19 9.01
C LEU A 202 10.88 3.47 8.62
N GLN A 203 11.52 4.62 8.85
CA GLN A 203 11.02 5.89 8.32
C GLN A 203 11.47 6.06 6.88
N THR A 204 10.59 6.55 6.02
CA THR A 204 10.93 6.75 4.61
C THR A 204 11.10 8.23 4.26
N ASP A 205 11.66 8.50 3.09
CA ASP A 205 11.73 9.85 2.49
C ASP A 205 10.40 10.28 1.84
N ILE A 206 9.34 9.47 1.96
CA ILE A 206 7.98 9.82 1.59
C ILE A 206 7.25 10.27 2.87
N ASP A 207 6.88 11.54 2.92
CA ASP A 207 6.15 12.08 4.06
C ASP A 207 4.89 11.24 4.36
N GLY A 208 4.69 10.91 5.62
CA GLY A 208 3.53 10.12 6.05
C GLY A 208 3.63 8.62 5.81
N LEU A 209 4.69 8.09 5.17
CA LEU A 209 4.89 6.65 4.97
C LEU A 209 6.01 6.11 5.85
N SER A 210 5.71 5.05 6.58
CA SER A 210 6.68 4.21 7.29
C SER A 210 6.45 2.73 6.96
N ILE A 211 7.46 1.90 7.17
CA ILE A 211 7.42 0.47 6.83
C ILE A 211 7.88 -0.34 8.03
N LEU A 212 7.12 -1.38 8.40
CA LEU A 212 7.57 -2.42 9.29
C LEU A 212 7.87 -3.68 8.45
N PRO A 213 9.14 -4.05 8.30
CA PRO A 213 9.53 -5.24 7.56
C PRO A 213 8.98 -6.52 8.17
N ALA A 214 8.94 -7.61 7.40
CA ALA A 214 8.60 -8.93 7.94
C ALA A 214 9.60 -9.40 9.01
N GLY A 215 10.88 -9.09 8.84
CA GLY A 215 11.94 -9.50 9.76
C GLY A 215 12.56 -10.84 9.40
N SER A 216 13.03 -11.53 10.44
CA SER A 216 13.70 -12.84 10.31
C SER A 216 12.70 -13.94 10.00
N GLN A 217 13.04 -14.81 9.03
CA GLN A 217 12.20 -15.97 8.72
C GLN A 217 12.27 -17.04 9.81
N THR A 218 11.13 -17.64 10.13
CA THR A 218 11.00 -18.75 11.08
C THR A 218 9.98 -19.75 10.54
N ASN A 219 10.04 -20.98 11.04
CA ASN A 219 9.04 -22.02 10.74
C ASN A 219 7.87 -21.99 11.74
N GLN A 220 7.83 -21.03 12.65
CA GLN A 220 6.84 -20.89 13.73
C GLN A 220 6.06 -19.57 13.63
N ASP A 221 5.98 -19.01 12.41
CA ASP A 221 5.32 -17.72 12.15
C ASP A 221 3.85 -17.72 12.59
N THR A 222 3.12 -18.80 12.35
CA THR A 222 1.72 -18.92 12.73
C THR A 222 1.56 -18.97 14.24
N GLU A 223 2.42 -19.72 14.96
CA GLU A 223 2.39 -19.83 16.41
C GLU A 223 2.71 -18.50 17.09
N TYR A 224 3.69 -17.77 16.57
CA TYR A 224 4.00 -16.41 17.07
C TYR A 224 2.85 -15.43 16.82
N LEU A 225 2.21 -15.48 15.65
CA LEU A 225 1.05 -14.63 15.37
C LEU A 225 -0.18 -15.00 16.20
N ALA A 226 -0.39 -16.28 16.50
CA ALA A 226 -1.51 -16.75 17.32
C ALA A 226 -1.31 -16.45 18.82
N ALA A 227 -0.11 -16.09 19.25
CA ALA A 227 0.18 -15.73 20.63
C ALA A 227 -0.42 -14.36 21.01
N SER A 228 -0.69 -14.14 22.29
CA SER A 228 -1.19 -12.86 22.82
C SER A 228 -0.30 -11.66 22.46
N ARG A 229 1.00 -11.93 22.26
CA ARG A 229 2.01 -10.92 21.89
C ARG A 229 1.67 -10.21 20.57
N SER A 230 1.05 -10.88 19.59
CA SER A 230 0.66 -10.23 18.33
C SER A 230 -0.39 -9.14 18.56
N ALA A 231 -1.40 -9.41 19.38
CA ALA A 231 -2.40 -8.41 19.76
C ALA A 231 -1.75 -7.22 20.48
N GLU A 232 -0.86 -7.50 21.44
CA GLU A 232 -0.13 -6.47 22.20
C GLU A 232 0.68 -5.54 21.29
N ILE A 233 1.42 -6.11 20.32
CA ILE A 233 2.24 -5.36 19.36
C ILE A 233 1.35 -4.52 18.44
N ILE A 234 0.29 -5.10 17.87
CA ILE A 234 -0.63 -4.39 16.97
C ILE A 234 -1.33 -3.24 17.73
N ASP A 235 -1.72 -3.49 18.98
CA ASP A 235 -2.29 -2.45 19.83
C ASP A 235 -1.26 -1.37 20.21
N GLN A 236 0.00 -1.74 20.42
CA GLN A 236 1.08 -0.78 20.66
C GLN A 236 1.28 0.13 19.47
N LEU A 237 1.37 -0.42 18.25
CA LEU A 237 1.50 0.36 17.01
C LEU A 237 0.37 1.36 16.82
N THR A 238 -0.86 1.01 17.20
CA THR A 238 -2.03 1.91 17.12
C THR A 238 -1.99 2.97 18.21
N ARG A 239 -1.66 2.59 19.49
CA ARG A 239 -1.63 3.52 20.62
C ARG A 239 -0.53 4.56 20.52
N ASN A 240 0.63 4.18 19.98
CA ASN A 240 1.77 5.09 19.83
C ASN A 240 1.52 6.20 18.82
N ASP A 241 0.65 5.94 17.83
CA ASP A 241 0.20 6.94 16.86
C ASP A 241 -1.26 6.70 16.45
N PRO A 242 -2.23 7.30 17.18
CA PRO A 242 -3.65 7.10 16.91
C PRO A 242 -4.14 7.64 15.55
N ALA A 243 -3.34 8.47 14.88
CA ALA A 243 -3.66 8.97 13.52
C ALA A 243 -3.14 8.03 12.43
N ARG A 244 -2.38 7.00 12.79
CA ARG A 244 -1.76 6.05 11.87
C ARG A 244 -2.79 5.09 11.30
N ILE A 245 -2.75 4.91 9.99
CA ILE A 245 -3.42 3.80 9.30
C ILE A 245 -2.38 2.69 9.14
N ILE A 246 -2.73 1.47 9.54
CA ILE A 246 -1.84 0.30 9.44
C ILE A 246 -2.36 -0.60 8.33
N ILE A 247 -1.51 -0.87 7.34
CA ILE A 247 -1.82 -1.75 6.21
C ILE A 247 -0.95 -2.99 6.34
N PHE A 248 -1.58 -4.15 6.52
CA PHE A 248 -0.90 -5.45 6.57
C PHE A 248 -0.93 -6.10 5.19
N ASP A 249 0.24 -6.32 4.57
CA ASP A 249 0.40 -7.18 3.40
C ASP A 249 0.55 -8.63 3.87
N SER A 250 -0.45 -9.46 3.63
CA SER A 250 -0.51 -10.82 4.18
C SER A 250 -0.26 -11.92 3.13
N PRO A 251 0.06 -13.14 3.54
CA PRO A 251 0.03 -14.28 2.63
C PRO A 251 -1.40 -14.55 2.12
N PRO A 252 -1.55 -15.34 1.01
CA PRO A 252 -2.88 -15.71 0.52
C PRO A 252 -3.63 -16.57 1.54
N ALA A 253 -4.93 -16.33 1.67
CA ALA A 253 -5.76 -16.99 2.70
C ALA A 253 -5.81 -18.53 2.56
N LEU A 254 -5.78 -19.05 1.33
CA LEU A 254 -5.83 -20.49 1.07
C LEU A 254 -4.45 -21.18 1.15
N ALA A 255 -3.35 -20.41 1.18
CA ALA A 255 -2.01 -20.97 1.21
C ALA A 255 -1.43 -21.05 2.63
N ALA A 256 -1.86 -20.17 3.54
CA ALA A 256 -1.27 -20.08 4.87
C ALA A 256 -2.24 -19.48 5.90
N SER A 257 -2.16 -19.99 7.13
CA SER A 257 -3.00 -19.55 8.27
C SER A 257 -2.72 -18.13 8.82
N PRO A 258 -1.54 -17.50 8.64
CA PRO A 258 -1.30 -16.15 9.17
C PRO A 258 -2.36 -15.11 8.78
N ALA A 259 -2.90 -15.18 7.56
CA ALA A 259 -3.94 -14.25 7.12
C ALA A 259 -5.21 -14.33 7.97
N SER A 260 -5.66 -15.54 8.34
CA SER A 260 -6.86 -15.73 9.18
C SER A 260 -6.63 -15.30 10.62
N VAL A 261 -5.41 -15.43 11.14
CA VAL A 261 -5.05 -14.93 12.47
C VAL A 261 -5.04 -13.39 12.49
N LEU A 262 -4.42 -12.76 11.48
CA LEU A 262 -4.40 -11.30 11.35
C LEU A 262 -5.82 -10.72 11.19
N ALA A 263 -6.72 -11.44 10.52
CA ALA A 263 -8.12 -11.02 10.36
C ALA A 263 -8.84 -10.81 11.71
N LEU A 264 -8.40 -11.45 12.80
CA LEU A 264 -8.94 -11.25 14.15
C LEU A 264 -8.54 -9.90 14.78
N HIS A 265 -7.50 -9.24 14.23
CA HIS A 265 -6.89 -8.03 14.82
C HIS A 265 -7.13 -6.77 14.00
N VAL A 266 -7.84 -6.87 12.88
CA VAL A 266 -8.11 -5.74 11.97
C VAL A 266 -9.61 -5.40 11.93
N GLY A 267 -9.91 -4.15 11.61
CA GLY A 267 -11.30 -3.71 11.42
C GLY A 267 -11.76 -3.76 9.98
N GLN A 268 -10.83 -3.90 9.01
CA GLN A 268 -11.14 -3.95 7.59
C GLN A 268 -10.23 -4.96 6.87
N THR A 269 -10.81 -5.72 5.93
CA THR A 269 -10.04 -6.56 5.01
C THR A 269 -10.34 -6.17 3.58
N LEU A 270 -9.30 -5.88 2.80
CA LEU A 270 -9.39 -5.66 1.37
C LEU A 270 -9.01 -6.96 0.65
N MET A 271 -10.01 -7.64 0.09
CA MET A 271 -9.82 -8.86 -0.68
C MET A 271 -9.44 -8.52 -2.12
N ILE A 272 -8.24 -8.93 -2.53
CA ILE A 272 -7.74 -8.79 -3.89
C ILE A 272 -8.20 -10.00 -4.71
N VAL A 273 -8.80 -9.71 -5.86
CA VAL A 273 -9.31 -10.72 -6.79
C VAL A 273 -8.72 -10.48 -8.17
N HIS A 274 -8.04 -11.48 -8.72
CA HIS A 274 -7.51 -11.39 -10.08
C HIS A 274 -8.62 -11.75 -11.07
N ALA A 275 -9.09 -10.74 -11.83
CA ALA A 275 -10.15 -10.92 -12.80
C ALA A 275 -9.81 -12.04 -13.79
N ASP A 276 -10.80 -12.85 -14.13
CA ASP A 276 -10.70 -14.00 -15.05
C ASP A 276 -9.74 -15.14 -14.60
N VAL A 277 -9.11 -15.03 -13.42
CA VAL A 277 -8.19 -16.05 -12.85
C VAL A 277 -8.73 -16.62 -11.54
N THR A 278 -9.09 -15.76 -10.59
CA THR A 278 -9.64 -16.22 -9.30
C THR A 278 -11.03 -16.81 -9.51
N ASN A 279 -11.20 -18.09 -9.20
CA ASN A 279 -12.51 -18.72 -9.30
C ASN A 279 -13.37 -18.44 -8.07
N GLU A 280 -14.68 -18.54 -8.25
CA GLU A 280 -15.68 -18.21 -7.23
C GLU A 280 -15.57 -19.09 -5.98
N SER A 281 -15.23 -20.38 -6.14
CA SER A 281 -15.08 -21.29 -4.99
C SER A 281 -13.88 -20.89 -4.12
N ALA A 282 -12.73 -20.59 -4.72
CA ALA A 282 -11.54 -20.13 -3.99
C ALA A 282 -11.82 -18.81 -3.25
N LEU A 283 -12.56 -17.89 -3.89
CA LEU A 283 -12.96 -16.65 -3.23
C LEU A 283 -13.87 -16.91 -2.02
N ARG A 284 -14.88 -17.78 -2.14
CA ARG A 284 -15.77 -18.15 -1.03
C ARG A 284 -15.02 -18.82 0.11
N ASP A 285 -14.12 -19.74 -0.20
CA ASP A 285 -13.31 -20.43 0.80
C ASP A 285 -12.38 -19.46 1.53
N ALA A 286 -11.74 -18.54 0.82
CA ALA A 286 -10.92 -17.48 1.40
C ALA A 286 -11.74 -16.55 2.32
N LEU A 287 -12.92 -16.10 1.90
CA LEU A 287 -13.82 -15.28 2.71
C LEU A 287 -14.24 -16.01 4.00
N SER A 288 -14.49 -17.32 3.92
CA SER A 288 -14.81 -18.12 5.10
C SER A 288 -13.66 -18.17 6.10
N LEU A 289 -12.41 -18.30 5.63
CA LEU A 289 -11.22 -18.28 6.49
C LEU A 289 -10.96 -16.92 7.14
N LEU A 290 -11.39 -15.84 6.51
CA LEU A 290 -11.21 -14.46 7.00
C LEU A 290 -12.39 -13.95 7.81
N SER A 291 -13.34 -14.81 8.19
CA SER A 291 -14.55 -14.45 8.95
C SER A 291 -14.29 -13.86 10.33
N GLY A 292 -13.04 -13.85 10.81
CA GLY A 292 -12.59 -13.11 12.00
C GLY A 292 -12.68 -11.60 11.86
N CYS A 293 -12.67 -11.07 10.63
CA CYS A 293 -12.94 -9.67 10.33
C CYS A 293 -14.38 -9.53 9.79
N GLU A 294 -15.19 -8.68 10.42
CA GLU A 294 -16.58 -8.48 10.00
C GLU A 294 -16.72 -7.64 8.72
N ASN A 295 -15.69 -6.87 8.36
CA ASN A 295 -15.73 -5.91 7.24
C ASN A 295 -14.72 -6.31 6.15
N ILE A 296 -15.20 -7.11 5.21
CA ILE A 296 -14.40 -7.55 4.07
C ILE A 296 -14.92 -6.87 2.79
#